data_c6a68dfc75d71d0a8be2e6d338d28466
#
_entry.id   c6a68dfc75d71d0a8be2e6d338d28466
#
_cell.length_a   1.000
_cell.length_b   1.000
_cell.length_c   1.000
_cell.angle_alpha   90.00
_cell.angle_beta   90.00
_cell.angle_gamma   90.00
#
_symmetry.space_group_name_H-M   'P 1'
#
loop_
_entity.id
_entity.type
_entity.pdbx_description
1 polymer ?
#
loop_
_entity_poly.entity_id
_entity_poly.type
_entity_poly.pdbx_seq_one_letter_code
_entity_poly.pdbx_strand_id
1 'polypeptide(L)'
;MVNYSFIVSYDGSRYEGWQRQARTEETIQGKLEKALRKLTGEEAQVIGAGRTDAGVHARGQCANVQLSVALPVRQLEDELNRLLPDDIGVSRMRIAGERFHSRFSATGKFYRYRIRIGSEKNVFTRRYVWQLGEALDIPAMEEAAHLLEGRHDFKSFCGNRHMKKSCVRDVKEISLHVTEGELVMDFIGDGFLQNMIRILVGTLVEVGEGKRRASEMEDILAARDRTRAGFTAPACGLCLEKVMYE
;
A
#
# COMPACT_ATOMS: atom_id res chain seq x y z
N MET A 1 -8.09 20.37 21.08
CA MET A 1 -7.02 19.55 20.48
C MET A 1 -6.72 20.08 19.07
N VAL A 2 -5.45 20.03 18.66
CA VAL A 2 -5.04 20.43 17.30
C VAL A 2 -4.87 19.17 16.47
N ASN A 3 -5.49 19.13 15.29
CA ASN A 3 -5.40 18.01 14.35
C ASN A 3 -4.26 18.28 13.35
N TYR A 4 -3.19 17.49 13.42
CA TYR A 4 -2.07 17.58 12.48
C TYR A 4 -2.20 16.48 11.42
N SER A 5 -2.10 16.85 10.15
CA SER A 5 -1.98 15.90 9.05
C SER A 5 -0.59 15.97 8.42
N PHE A 6 -0.07 14.84 7.99
CA PHE A 6 1.29 14.72 7.43
C PHE A 6 1.40 13.51 6.51
N ILE A 7 2.41 13.55 5.64
CA ILE A 7 2.78 12.42 4.80
C ILE A 7 3.85 11.60 5.51
N VAL A 8 3.72 10.29 5.48
CA VAL A 8 4.70 9.33 5.99
C VAL A 8 5.28 8.54 4.83
N SER A 9 6.59 8.54 4.72
CA SER A 9 7.35 7.66 3.82
C SER A 9 8.12 6.63 4.64
N TYR A 10 8.18 5.37 4.16
CA TYR A 10 8.91 4.32 4.87
C TYR A 10 9.37 3.18 3.96
N ASP A 11 10.54 2.65 4.28
CA ASP A 11 10.97 1.31 3.86
C ASP A 11 10.31 0.27 4.80
N GLY A 12 9.34 -0.45 4.27
CA GLY A 12 8.57 -1.44 5.05
C GLY A 12 9.32 -2.74 5.36
N SER A 13 10.54 -2.96 4.82
CA SER A 13 11.24 -4.25 4.83
C SER A 13 11.42 -4.86 6.23
N ARG A 14 11.56 -4.02 7.27
CA ARG A 14 11.80 -4.43 8.66
C ARG A 14 10.54 -4.40 9.52
N TYR A 15 9.39 -4.02 8.97
CA TYR A 15 8.18 -3.75 9.74
C TYR A 15 7.10 -4.79 9.48
N GLU A 16 6.37 -5.12 10.55
CA GLU A 16 5.17 -5.98 10.55
C GLU A 16 3.93 -5.23 10.01
N GLY A 17 4.17 -4.24 9.14
CA GLY A 17 3.16 -3.41 8.49
C GLY A 17 2.88 -2.09 9.23
N TRP A 18 1.82 -1.42 8.78
CA TRP A 18 1.43 -0.13 9.36
C TRP A 18 0.92 -0.24 10.79
N GLN A 19 -0.07 -1.12 11.02
CA GLN A 19 -0.90 -1.13 12.23
C GLN A 19 -0.13 -1.60 13.45
N ARG A 20 -0.18 -0.83 14.56
CA ARG A 20 0.32 -1.25 15.88
C ARG A 20 -0.29 -2.59 16.30
N GLN A 21 0.54 -3.47 16.83
CA GLN A 21 0.20 -4.81 17.29
C GLN A 21 0.74 -5.03 18.70
N ALA A 22 0.01 -5.81 19.50
CA ALA A 22 0.43 -6.09 20.89
C ALA A 22 1.70 -6.96 20.96
N ARG A 23 1.95 -7.76 19.93
CA ARG A 23 3.06 -8.74 19.90
C ARG A 23 4.42 -8.16 19.45
N THR A 24 4.42 -6.96 18.88
CA THR A 24 5.63 -6.36 18.31
C THR A 24 5.60 -4.84 18.34
N GLU A 25 6.76 -4.23 18.55
CA GLU A 25 6.97 -2.79 18.41
C GLU A 25 7.40 -2.40 16.98
N GLU A 26 7.67 -3.39 16.11
CA GLU A 26 8.16 -3.18 14.74
C GLU A 26 6.99 -2.91 13.78
N THR A 27 6.27 -1.80 14.02
CA THR A 27 5.18 -1.30 13.16
C THR A 27 5.36 0.19 12.93
N ILE A 28 4.95 0.68 11.74
CA ILE A 28 5.11 2.10 11.41
C ILE A 28 4.32 2.99 12.39
N GLN A 29 3.06 2.65 12.65
CA GLN A 29 2.22 3.38 13.61
C GLN A 29 2.84 3.39 15.01
N GLY A 30 3.38 2.26 15.47
CA GLY A 30 4.02 2.15 16.79
C GLY A 30 5.26 3.04 16.92
N LYS A 31 6.09 3.13 15.87
CA LYS A 31 7.27 4.02 15.86
C LYS A 31 6.87 5.49 15.90
N LEU A 32 5.84 5.89 15.11
CA LEU A 32 5.30 7.26 15.12
C LEU A 32 4.72 7.64 16.49
N GLU A 33 3.89 6.79 17.07
CA GLU A 33 3.26 7.02 18.39
C GLU A 33 4.30 7.09 19.50
N LYS A 34 5.34 6.25 19.46
CA LYS A 34 6.46 6.28 20.41
C LYS A 34 7.27 7.59 20.32
N ALA A 35 7.53 8.06 19.09
CA ALA A 35 8.21 9.34 18.87
C ALA A 35 7.37 10.53 19.36
N LEU A 36 6.07 10.55 19.04
CA LEU A 36 5.14 11.56 19.53
C LEU A 36 5.06 11.59 21.05
N ARG A 37 4.91 10.45 21.71
CA ARG A 37 4.90 10.34 23.16
C ARG A 37 6.18 10.90 23.79
N LYS A 38 7.35 10.59 23.21
CA LYS A 38 8.62 11.11 23.68
C LYS A 38 8.71 12.63 23.56
N LEU A 39 8.11 13.20 22.51
CA LEU A 39 8.13 14.62 22.23
C LEU A 39 7.10 15.43 23.06
N THR A 40 5.89 14.91 23.22
CA THR A 40 4.76 15.65 23.79
C THR A 40 4.38 15.18 25.20
N GLY A 41 4.81 14.00 25.62
CA GLY A 41 4.35 13.33 26.83
C GLY A 41 2.94 12.72 26.72
N GLU A 42 2.27 12.85 25.56
CA GLU A 42 0.90 12.38 25.34
C GLU A 42 0.87 11.00 24.71
N GLU A 43 -0.12 10.18 25.11
CA GLU A 43 -0.50 8.96 24.40
C GLU A 43 -1.46 9.33 23.26
N ALA A 44 -0.89 9.62 22.08
CA ALA A 44 -1.66 10.03 20.92
C ALA A 44 -1.76 8.90 19.90
N GLN A 45 -2.96 8.69 19.32
CA GLN A 45 -3.19 7.71 18.29
C GLN A 45 -2.96 8.32 16.90
N VAL A 46 -2.04 7.74 16.15
CA VAL A 46 -1.80 8.09 14.74
C VAL A 46 -2.76 7.32 13.85
N ILE A 47 -3.53 8.03 13.03
CA ILE A 47 -4.52 7.46 12.11
C ILE A 47 -3.95 7.53 10.69
N GLY A 48 -3.68 6.38 10.07
CA GLY A 48 -3.27 6.30 8.67
C GLY A 48 -4.46 6.19 7.71
N ALA A 49 -4.30 6.67 6.48
CA ALA A 49 -5.31 6.57 5.42
C ALA A 49 -5.62 5.11 5.03
N GLY A 50 -4.69 4.22 5.24
CA GLY A 50 -4.86 2.79 5.04
C GLY A 50 -3.80 2.00 5.76
N ARG A 51 -4.04 0.69 5.89
CA ARG A 51 -3.03 -0.23 6.40
C ARG A 51 -2.22 -0.77 5.23
N THR A 52 -0.91 -0.84 5.39
CA THR A 52 -0.03 -1.61 4.52
C THR A 52 0.35 -2.90 5.24
N ASP A 53 0.53 -3.98 4.47
CA ASP A 53 0.94 -5.27 5.01
C ASP A 53 2.43 -5.25 5.41
N ALA A 54 2.87 -6.28 6.16
CA ALA A 54 4.28 -6.47 6.49
C ALA A 54 5.16 -6.47 5.22
N GLY A 55 6.26 -5.74 5.24
CA GLY A 55 7.20 -5.62 4.13
C GLY A 55 6.78 -4.67 3.00
N VAL A 56 5.59 -4.07 3.04
CA VAL A 56 5.10 -3.12 2.03
C VAL A 56 5.60 -1.71 2.35
N HIS A 57 6.04 -0.99 1.33
CA HIS A 57 6.58 0.37 1.43
C HIS A 57 5.52 1.45 1.23
N ALA A 58 5.86 2.68 1.57
CA ALA A 58 5.10 3.85 1.17
C ALA A 58 6.02 5.06 0.92
N ARG A 59 5.66 5.84 -0.11
CA ARG A 59 6.20 7.19 -0.34
C ARG A 59 5.21 8.27 0.05
N GLY A 60 3.91 7.93 0.07
CA GLY A 60 2.84 8.90 0.24
C GLY A 60 1.70 8.41 1.13
N GLN A 61 1.98 7.68 2.22
CA GLN A 61 0.97 7.39 3.23
C GLN A 61 0.57 8.69 3.93
N CYS A 62 -0.72 8.99 3.97
CA CYS A 62 -1.21 10.13 4.74
C CYS A 62 -1.65 9.68 6.13
N ALA A 63 -1.26 10.44 7.13
CA ALA A 63 -1.67 10.21 8.51
C ALA A 63 -2.16 11.50 9.17
N ASN A 64 -2.95 11.36 10.22
CA ASN A 64 -3.25 12.47 11.12
C ASN A 64 -3.18 12.04 12.59
N VAL A 65 -2.95 13.03 13.45
CA VAL A 65 -2.92 12.87 14.91
C VAL A 65 -3.54 14.10 15.55
N GLN A 66 -4.28 13.90 16.65
CA GLN A 66 -4.79 14.96 17.48
C GLN A 66 -3.95 15.09 18.74
N LEU A 67 -3.44 16.29 19.03
CA LEU A 67 -2.65 16.60 20.21
C LEU A 67 -3.34 17.68 21.04
N SER A 68 -3.25 17.60 22.38
CA SER A 68 -3.74 18.63 23.28
C SER A 68 -2.81 19.83 23.30
N VAL A 69 -1.51 19.62 23.16
CA VAL A 69 -0.51 20.66 23.08
C VAL A 69 -0.37 21.14 21.63
N ALA A 70 -0.53 22.46 21.44
CA ALA A 70 -0.29 23.10 20.14
C ALA A 70 1.20 23.35 19.96
N LEU A 71 1.81 22.70 18.97
CA LEU A 71 3.21 22.88 18.59
C LEU A 71 3.31 23.54 17.21
N PRO A 72 4.33 24.39 16.97
CA PRO A 72 4.59 24.91 15.64
C PRO A 72 4.83 23.74 14.66
N VAL A 73 4.13 23.78 13.52
CA VAL A 73 4.14 22.68 12.52
C VAL A 73 5.55 22.23 12.12
N ARG A 74 6.41 23.22 11.81
CA ARG A 74 7.79 22.92 11.39
C ARG A 74 8.62 22.29 12.51
N GLN A 75 8.46 22.78 13.73
CA GLN A 75 9.16 22.21 14.89
C GLN A 75 8.71 20.76 15.13
N LEU A 76 7.41 20.49 15.07
CA LEU A 76 6.86 19.14 15.25
C LEU A 76 7.38 18.17 14.16
N GLU A 77 7.41 18.62 12.91
CA GLU A 77 7.95 17.82 11.77
C GLU A 77 9.44 17.51 11.96
N ASP A 78 10.25 18.52 12.27
CA ASP A 78 11.70 18.38 12.44
C ASP A 78 12.05 17.47 13.64
N GLU A 79 11.37 17.65 14.78
CA GLU A 79 11.59 16.84 15.98
C GLU A 79 11.14 15.38 15.80
N LEU A 80 10.02 15.16 15.10
CA LEU A 80 9.60 13.79 14.74
C LEU A 80 10.64 13.09 13.88
N ASN A 81 11.14 13.74 12.83
CA ASN A 81 12.17 13.17 11.96
C ASN A 81 13.48 12.89 12.69
N ARG A 82 13.83 13.68 13.73
CA ARG A 82 14.99 13.41 14.57
C ARG A 82 14.83 12.18 15.46
N LEU A 83 13.61 11.86 15.87
CA LEU A 83 13.32 10.75 16.78
C LEU A 83 13.00 9.44 16.06
N LEU A 84 12.56 9.53 14.80
CA LEU A 84 12.25 8.37 13.97
C LEU A 84 13.51 7.67 13.46
N PRO A 85 13.45 6.36 13.20
CA PRO A 85 14.56 5.66 12.53
C PRO A 85 14.70 6.14 11.07
N ASP A 86 15.89 5.97 10.48
CA ASP A 86 16.25 6.45 9.13
C ASP A 86 15.33 5.94 8.00
N ASP A 87 14.62 4.85 8.24
CA ASP A 87 13.72 4.24 7.28
C ASP A 87 12.25 4.65 7.44
N ILE A 88 11.95 5.65 8.30
CA ILE A 88 10.64 6.31 8.43
C ILE A 88 10.83 7.82 8.43
N GLY A 89 10.19 8.50 7.48
CA GLY A 89 10.22 9.97 7.40
C GLY A 89 8.83 10.58 7.41
N VAL A 90 8.72 11.78 7.99
CA VAL A 90 7.50 12.60 8.00
C VAL A 90 7.74 13.87 7.22
N SER A 91 6.77 14.30 6.42
CA SER A 91 6.87 15.51 5.61
C SER A 91 5.49 16.14 5.37
N ARG A 92 5.51 17.38 4.87
CA ARG A 92 4.30 18.12 4.51
C ARG A 92 3.29 18.20 5.65
N MET A 93 3.78 18.34 6.87
CA MET A 93 2.94 18.51 8.03
C MET A 93 2.16 19.81 7.95
N ARG A 94 0.91 19.77 8.39
CA ARG A 94 0.03 20.94 8.45
C ARG A 94 -1.04 20.74 9.51
N ILE A 95 -1.60 21.86 10.00
CA ILE A 95 -2.83 21.81 10.77
C ILE A 95 -3.98 21.50 9.79
N ALA A 96 -4.72 20.46 10.07
CA ALA A 96 -5.89 20.05 9.33
C ALA A 96 -7.17 20.51 10.02
N GLY A 97 -8.27 20.60 9.29
CA GLY A 97 -9.57 20.88 9.88
C GLY A 97 -9.96 19.83 10.93
N GLU A 98 -10.76 20.22 11.91
CA GLU A 98 -11.17 19.34 13.03
C GLU A 98 -11.80 18.01 12.56
N ARG A 99 -12.56 18.05 11.45
CA ARG A 99 -13.25 16.88 10.87
C ARG A 99 -12.37 16.06 9.94
N PHE A 100 -11.15 16.53 9.63
CA PHE A 100 -10.27 15.77 8.75
C PHE A 100 -9.88 14.45 9.40
N HIS A 101 -10.06 13.38 8.67
CA HIS A 101 -9.70 12.03 9.07
C HIS A 101 -9.00 11.35 7.90
N SER A 102 -7.70 11.07 8.01
CA SER A 102 -6.87 10.58 6.91
C SER A 102 -7.46 9.38 6.18
N ARG A 103 -8.22 8.51 6.88
CA ARG A 103 -8.85 7.34 6.26
C ARG A 103 -10.20 7.63 5.60
N PHE A 104 -11.07 8.40 6.28
CA PHE A 104 -12.45 8.58 5.81
C PHE A 104 -12.60 9.74 4.83
N SER A 105 -11.68 10.71 4.88
CA SER A 105 -11.63 11.81 3.92
C SER A 105 -10.91 11.44 2.61
N ALA A 106 -10.28 10.25 2.54
CA ALA A 106 -9.57 9.82 1.33
C ALA A 106 -10.57 9.42 0.24
N THR A 107 -10.36 9.92 -0.97
CA THR A 107 -11.17 9.66 -2.17
C THR A 107 -10.54 8.62 -3.10
N GLY A 108 -9.24 8.32 -2.90
CA GLY A 108 -8.55 7.31 -3.69
C GLY A 108 -7.14 7.03 -3.20
N LYS A 109 -6.53 6.00 -3.78
CA LYS A 109 -5.16 5.57 -3.50
C LYS A 109 -4.49 5.16 -4.78
N PHE A 110 -3.21 5.48 -4.87
CA PHE A 110 -2.31 5.07 -5.93
C PHE A 110 -1.21 4.19 -5.35
N TYR A 111 -1.12 2.98 -5.87
CA TYR A 111 -0.07 2.02 -5.55
C TYR A 111 0.73 1.68 -6.80
N ARG A 112 2.03 1.42 -6.62
CA ARG A 112 2.94 0.92 -7.62
C ARG A 112 3.51 -0.42 -7.19
N TYR A 113 3.54 -1.37 -8.12
CA TYR A 113 4.23 -2.64 -7.93
C TYR A 113 5.33 -2.79 -8.98
N ARG A 114 6.53 -3.21 -8.57
CA ARG A 114 7.69 -3.33 -9.46
C ARG A 114 8.21 -4.77 -9.46
N ILE A 115 8.43 -5.29 -10.67
CA ILE A 115 8.94 -6.65 -10.92
C ILE A 115 10.15 -6.55 -11.84
N ARG A 116 11.29 -7.09 -11.44
CA ARG A 116 12.43 -7.30 -12.33
C ARG A 116 12.15 -8.52 -13.18
N ILE A 117 12.07 -8.33 -14.50
CA ILE A 117 11.89 -9.37 -15.51
C ILE A 117 13.22 -9.65 -16.21
N GLY A 118 13.35 -10.86 -16.80
CA GLY A 118 14.62 -11.30 -17.40
C GLY A 118 15.64 -11.83 -16.39
N SER A 119 16.76 -12.37 -16.87
CA SER A 119 17.72 -13.12 -16.06
C SER A 119 18.64 -12.28 -15.19
N GLU A 120 18.75 -10.98 -15.45
CA GLU A 120 19.62 -10.09 -14.68
C GLU A 120 19.04 -9.73 -13.32
N LYS A 121 19.79 -10.03 -12.25
CA LYS A 121 19.44 -9.62 -10.88
C LYS A 121 20.00 -8.23 -10.58
N ASN A 122 19.15 -7.33 -10.05
CA ASN A 122 19.60 -6.08 -9.50
C ASN A 122 19.62 -6.15 -7.96
N VAL A 123 20.80 -6.41 -7.39
CA VAL A 123 20.98 -6.58 -5.94
C VAL A 123 20.72 -5.30 -5.14
N PHE A 124 20.86 -4.12 -5.77
CA PHE A 124 20.66 -2.84 -5.09
C PHE A 124 19.19 -2.48 -4.95
N THR A 125 18.32 -2.97 -5.86
CA THR A 125 16.87 -2.72 -5.80
C THR A 125 16.08 -3.86 -5.18
N ARG A 126 16.71 -4.96 -4.73
CA ARG A 126 16.04 -6.17 -4.22
C ARG A 126 15.03 -5.94 -3.08
N ARG A 127 15.17 -4.85 -2.34
CA ARG A 127 14.25 -4.49 -1.25
C ARG A 127 12.96 -3.83 -1.76
N TYR A 128 12.99 -3.28 -2.99
CA TYR A 128 11.93 -2.43 -3.55
C TYR A 128 11.37 -2.97 -4.87
N VAL A 129 11.91 -4.07 -5.36
CA VAL A 129 11.56 -4.69 -6.64
C VAL A 129 11.57 -6.20 -6.48
N TRP A 130 10.48 -6.85 -6.83
CA TRP A 130 10.44 -8.30 -6.85
C TRP A 130 11.32 -8.83 -7.99
N GLN A 131 12.34 -9.62 -7.66
CA GLN A 131 13.26 -10.22 -8.63
C GLN A 131 12.63 -11.54 -9.14
N LEU A 132 11.74 -11.47 -10.14
CA LEU A 132 11.08 -12.64 -10.72
C LEU A 132 12.06 -13.47 -11.54
N GLY A 133 12.85 -12.81 -12.41
CA GLY A 133 13.90 -13.48 -13.19
C GLY A 133 13.41 -14.16 -14.48
N GLU A 134 12.14 -14.03 -14.83
CA GLU A 134 11.50 -14.66 -15.99
C GLU A 134 10.91 -13.63 -16.93
N ALA A 135 10.73 -14.02 -18.22
CA ALA A 135 9.99 -13.23 -19.19
C ALA A 135 8.48 -13.40 -18.97
N LEU A 136 7.71 -12.36 -19.22
CA LEU A 136 6.26 -12.36 -19.11
C LEU A 136 5.62 -11.88 -20.42
N ASP A 137 4.48 -12.43 -20.77
CA ASP A 137 3.61 -11.94 -21.85
C ASP A 137 2.84 -10.69 -21.34
N ILE A 138 3.44 -9.52 -21.54
CA ILE A 138 2.87 -8.25 -21.08
C ILE A 138 1.53 -7.94 -21.76
N PRO A 139 1.35 -8.10 -23.09
CA PRO A 139 0.06 -7.93 -23.75
C PRO A 139 -1.07 -8.77 -23.14
N ALA A 140 -0.82 -10.05 -22.81
CA ALA A 140 -1.82 -10.89 -22.14
C ALA A 140 -2.14 -10.39 -20.72
N MET A 141 -1.13 -9.87 -19.99
CA MET A 141 -1.34 -9.27 -18.68
C MET A 141 -2.15 -7.97 -18.76
N GLU A 142 -1.94 -7.13 -19.77
CA GLU A 142 -2.72 -5.90 -20.00
C GLU A 142 -4.19 -6.23 -20.29
N GLU A 143 -4.46 -7.21 -21.16
CA GLU A 143 -5.82 -7.70 -21.41
C GLU A 143 -6.50 -8.15 -20.10
N ALA A 144 -5.82 -8.95 -19.29
CA ALA A 144 -6.33 -9.40 -18.00
C ALA A 144 -6.56 -8.24 -17.00
N ALA A 145 -5.67 -7.26 -16.99
CA ALA A 145 -5.75 -6.09 -16.12
C ALA A 145 -7.00 -5.25 -16.44
N HIS A 146 -7.30 -5.01 -17.72
CA HIS A 146 -8.49 -4.27 -18.14
C HIS A 146 -9.80 -4.93 -17.70
N LEU A 147 -9.87 -6.28 -17.65
CA LEU A 147 -11.04 -7.01 -17.14
C LEU A 147 -11.25 -6.84 -15.62
N LEU A 148 -10.24 -6.38 -14.90
CA LEU A 148 -10.27 -6.13 -13.46
C LEU A 148 -10.56 -4.66 -13.11
N GLU A 149 -10.61 -3.78 -14.11
CA GLU A 149 -10.99 -2.38 -13.91
C GLU A 149 -12.51 -2.23 -13.69
N GLY A 150 -12.85 -1.12 -13.02
CA GLY A 150 -14.25 -0.83 -12.68
C GLY A 150 -14.68 -1.30 -11.31
N ARG A 151 -16.00 -1.28 -11.10
CA ARG A 151 -16.62 -1.58 -9.81
C ARG A 151 -17.01 -3.05 -9.71
N HIS A 152 -16.24 -3.84 -8.96
CA HIS A 152 -16.45 -5.27 -8.79
C HIS A 152 -16.45 -5.70 -7.31
N ASP A 153 -16.98 -6.90 -7.03
CA ASP A 153 -16.78 -7.58 -5.76
C ASP A 153 -15.45 -8.36 -5.80
N PHE A 154 -14.41 -7.76 -5.20
CA PHE A 154 -13.06 -8.33 -5.15
C PHE A 154 -12.86 -9.36 -4.04
N LYS A 155 -13.88 -10.09 -3.64
CA LYS A 155 -13.78 -11.13 -2.61
C LYS A 155 -12.71 -12.17 -2.92
N SER A 156 -12.57 -12.60 -4.17
CA SER A 156 -11.53 -13.54 -4.62
C SER A 156 -10.10 -12.97 -4.45
N PHE A 157 -9.96 -11.67 -4.45
CA PHE A 157 -8.68 -10.98 -4.26
C PHE A 157 -8.49 -10.45 -2.83
N CYS A 158 -9.26 -10.94 -1.86
CA CYS A 158 -9.16 -10.54 -0.46
C CYS A 158 -8.36 -11.56 0.36
N GLY A 159 -7.28 -11.13 1.00
CA GLY A 159 -6.47 -11.98 1.88
C GLY A 159 -7.20 -12.40 3.16
N ASN A 160 -8.23 -11.65 3.58
CA ASN A 160 -9.07 -12.01 4.72
C ASN A 160 -10.28 -12.84 4.27
N ARG A 161 -10.18 -14.17 4.41
CA ARG A 161 -11.26 -15.10 4.06
C ARG A 161 -12.55 -14.88 4.86
N HIS A 162 -12.44 -14.32 6.06
CA HIS A 162 -13.56 -14.05 6.98
C HIS A 162 -14.04 -12.60 6.93
N MET A 163 -13.77 -11.88 5.82
CA MET A 163 -14.22 -10.51 5.66
C MET A 163 -15.74 -10.41 5.73
N LYS A 164 -16.24 -9.69 6.75
CA LYS A 164 -17.68 -9.44 6.96
C LYS A 164 -18.17 -8.15 6.29
N LYS A 165 -17.24 -7.23 5.99
CA LYS A 165 -17.56 -5.96 5.32
C LYS A 165 -17.59 -6.16 3.80
N SER A 166 -18.23 -5.22 3.09
CA SER A 166 -18.27 -5.21 1.63
C SER A 166 -16.87 -5.34 1.02
N CYS A 167 -16.74 -6.27 0.05
CA CYS A 167 -15.55 -6.44 -0.76
C CYS A 167 -15.64 -5.69 -2.10
N VAL A 168 -16.71 -4.92 -2.32
CA VAL A 168 -16.87 -4.10 -3.51
C VAL A 168 -15.89 -2.95 -3.48
N ARG A 169 -15.10 -2.79 -4.55
CA ARG A 169 -14.15 -1.69 -4.78
C ARG A 169 -14.29 -1.19 -6.20
N ASP A 170 -13.89 0.07 -6.39
CA ASP A 170 -13.81 0.69 -7.72
C ASP A 170 -12.32 0.85 -8.08
N VAL A 171 -11.83 -0.05 -8.93
CA VAL A 171 -10.47 0.03 -9.48
C VAL A 171 -10.54 0.86 -10.75
N LYS A 172 -10.06 2.09 -10.67
CA LYS A 172 -10.19 3.08 -11.76
C LYS A 172 -9.23 2.81 -12.91
N GLU A 173 -8.06 2.25 -12.60
CA GLU A 173 -7.00 2.03 -13.58
C GLU A 173 -6.01 0.98 -13.08
N ILE A 174 -5.58 0.11 -13.98
CA ILE A 174 -4.43 -0.79 -13.82
C ILE A 174 -3.56 -0.64 -15.07
N SER A 175 -2.46 0.11 -14.98
CA SER A 175 -1.55 0.29 -16.11
C SER A 175 -0.25 -0.48 -15.92
N LEU A 176 0.27 -1.01 -17.02
CA LEU A 176 1.51 -1.77 -17.09
C LEU A 176 2.48 -1.10 -18.06
N HIS A 177 3.74 -1.00 -17.69
CA HIS A 177 4.78 -0.57 -18.62
C HIS A 177 6.13 -1.17 -18.24
N VAL A 178 6.99 -1.38 -19.22
CA VAL A 178 8.34 -1.91 -19.01
C VAL A 178 9.36 -0.79 -19.19
N THR A 179 10.23 -0.61 -18.20
CA THR A 179 11.32 0.35 -18.23
C THR A 179 12.57 -0.26 -17.59
N GLU A 180 13.71 -0.15 -18.25
CA GLU A 180 15.02 -0.63 -17.75
C GLU A 180 15.00 -2.08 -17.22
N GLY A 181 14.22 -2.97 -17.89
CA GLY A 181 14.08 -4.37 -17.50
C GLY A 181 13.21 -4.60 -16.25
N GLU A 182 12.45 -3.62 -15.83
CA GLU A 182 11.44 -3.74 -14.79
C GLU A 182 10.04 -3.55 -15.38
N LEU A 183 9.14 -4.46 -15.07
CA LEU A 183 7.70 -4.28 -15.25
C LEU A 183 7.19 -3.46 -14.07
N VAL A 184 6.62 -2.32 -14.38
CA VAL A 184 5.95 -1.42 -13.43
C VAL A 184 4.45 -1.54 -13.64
N MET A 185 3.73 -1.80 -12.56
CA MET A 185 2.28 -1.93 -12.54
C MET A 185 1.70 -0.89 -11.59
N ASP A 186 0.87 -0.01 -12.09
CA ASP A 186 0.21 1.04 -11.33
C ASP A 186 -1.26 0.71 -11.08
N PHE A 187 -1.73 0.91 -9.87
CA PHE A 187 -3.09 0.61 -9.43
C PHE A 187 -3.71 1.85 -8.81
N ILE A 188 -4.80 2.36 -9.38
CA ILE A 188 -5.57 3.50 -8.88
C ILE A 188 -6.99 3.03 -8.56
N GLY A 189 -7.50 3.34 -7.36
CA GLY A 189 -8.85 2.97 -6.97
C GLY A 189 -9.33 3.71 -5.71
N ASP A 190 -10.61 3.55 -5.36
CA ASP A 190 -11.23 4.14 -4.17
C ASP A 190 -10.67 3.55 -2.86
N GLY A 191 -10.20 2.31 -2.93
CA GLY A 191 -9.61 1.57 -1.83
C GLY A 191 -9.29 0.14 -2.21
N PHE A 192 -8.48 -0.52 -1.37
CA PHE A 192 -8.06 -1.89 -1.61
C PHE A 192 -8.27 -2.75 -0.36
N LEU A 193 -8.59 -4.03 -0.57
CA LEU A 193 -8.74 -5.02 0.49
C LEU A 193 -7.36 -5.49 0.98
N GLN A 194 -7.34 -6.23 2.08
CA GLN A 194 -6.12 -6.84 2.59
C GLN A 194 -5.46 -7.71 1.51
N ASN A 195 -4.19 -7.51 1.25
CA ASN A 195 -3.38 -8.18 0.23
C ASN A 195 -3.91 -8.04 -1.23
N MET A 196 -4.96 -7.26 -1.48
CA MET A 196 -5.65 -7.24 -2.78
C MET A 196 -4.69 -7.00 -3.95
N ILE A 197 -3.90 -5.94 -3.92
CA ILE A 197 -2.97 -5.62 -5.02
C ILE A 197 -1.96 -6.76 -5.23
N ARG A 198 -1.41 -7.30 -4.18
CA ARG A 198 -0.44 -8.40 -4.28
C ARG A 198 -1.05 -9.67 -4.85
N ILE A 199 -2.34 -9.94 -4.59
CA ILE A 199 -3.07 -11.06 -5.18
C ILE A 199 -3.40 -10.77 -6.65
N LEU A 200 -3.79 -9.54 -6.98
CA LEU A 200 -3.97 -9.10 -8.37
C LEU A 200 -2.67 -9.29 -9.15
N VAL A 201 -1.54 -8.80 -8.64
CA VAL A 201 -0.22 -8.98 -9.26
C VAL A 201 0.12 -10.45 -9.44
N GLY A 202 -0.03 -11.29 -8.41
CA GLY A 202 0.24 -12.72 -8.53
C GLY A 202 -0.62 -13.41 -9.58
N THR A 203 -1.90 -13.02 -9.69
CA THR A 203 -2.81 -13.54 -10.71
C THR A 203 -2.41 -13.10 -12.11
N LEU A 204 -2.07 -11.81 -12.28
CA LEU A 204 -1.61 -11.26 -13.55
C LEU A 204 -0.26 -11.88 -13.98
N VAL A 205 0.64 -12.14 -13.04
CA VAL A 205 1.90 -12.85 -13.34
C VAL A 205 1.62 -14.27 -13.83
N GLU A 206 0.67 -15.01 -13.25
CA GLU A 206 0.27 -16.33 -13.75
C GLU A 206 -0.29 -16.26 -15.20
N VAL A 207 -0.93 -15.14 -15.58
CA VAL A 207 -1.33 -14.90 -16.98
C VAL A 207 -0.09 -14.66 -17.85
N GLY A 208 0.83 -13.79 -17.42
CA GLY A 208 2.06 -13.52 -18.16
C GLY A 208 2.98 -14.72 -18.34
N GLU A 209 2.93 -15.69 -17.42
CA GLU A 209 3.61 -16.99 -17.50
C GLU A 209 2.85 -18.01 -18.36
N GLY A 210 1.68 -17.66 -18.91
CA GLY A 210 0.82 -18.58 -19.68
C GLY A 210 0.14 -19.68 -18.87
N LYS A 211 0.14 -19.57 -17.52
CA LYS A 211 -0.52 -20.52 -16.61
C LYS A 211 -2.04 -20.29 -16.54
N ARG A 212 -2.49 -19.10 -16.92
CA ARG A 212 -3.90 -18.68 -16.99
C ARG A 212 -4.16 -17.90 -18.26
N ARG A 213 -5.43 -17.85 -18.67
CA ARG A 213 -5.88 -16.98 -19.77
C ARG A 213 -6.42 -15.68 -19.19
N ALA A 214 -6.28 -14.57 -19.90
CA ALA A 214 -6.85 -13.29 -19.53
C ALA A 214 -8.37 -13.36 -19.25
N SER A 215 -9.12 -14.11 -20.08
CA SER A 215 -10.56 -14.30 -19.94
C SER A 215 -11.02 -14.94 -18.63
N GLU A 216 -10.13 -15.59 -17.88
CA GLU A 216 -10.48 -16.17 -16.58
C GLU A 216 -10.71 -15.12 -15.47
N MET A 217 -10.35 -13.86 -15.72
CA MET A 217 -10.50 -12.80 -14.70
C MET A 217 -11.96 -12.59 -14.29
N GLU A 218 -12.90 -12.64 -15.25
CA GLU A 218 -14.33 -12.54 -14.98
C GLU A 218 -14.83 -13.70 -14.12
N ASP A 219 -14.43 -14.93 -14.45
CA ASP A 219 -14.77 -16.12 -13.67
C ASP A 219 -14.23 -16.06 -12.24
N ILE A 220 -13.01 -15.55 -12.05
CA ILE A 220 -12.41 -15.35 -10.74
C ILE A 220 -13.17 -14.33 -9.91
N LEU A 221 -13.58 -13.19 -10.52
CA LEU A 221 -14.41 -12.19 -9.87
C LEU A 221 -15.78 -12.78 -9.47
N ALA A 222 -16.44 -13.50 -10.40
CA ALA A 222 -17.76 -14.10 -10.17
C ALA A 222 -17.72 -15.18 -9.09
N ALA A 223 -16.64 -15.93 -8.96
CA ALA A 223 -16.49 -17.02 -7.98
C ALA A 223 -16.51 -16.54 -6.54
N ARG A 224 -16.08 -15.32 -6.23
CA ARG A 224 -15.97 -14.78 -4.87
C ARG A 224 -15.21 -15.68 -3.90
N ASP A 225 -14.26 -16.44 -4.42
CA ASP A 225 -13.46 -17.42 -3.70
C ASP A 225 -11.96 -17.14 -3.88
N ARG A 226 -11.24 -16.90 -2.76
CA ARG A 226 -9.81 -16.62 -2.74
C ARG A 226 -8.97 -17.73 -3.42
N THR A 227 -9.43 -18.96 -3.38
CA THR A 227 -8.70 -20.10 -3.95
C THR A 227 -8.67 -20.09 -5.47
N ARG A 228 -9.56 -19.33 -6.12
CA ARG A 228 -9.63 -19.17 -7.57
C ARG A 228 -8.61 -18.17 -8.11
N ALA A 229 -8.21 -17.18 -7.29
CA ALA A 229 -7.18 -16.21 -7.67
C ALA A 229 -5.78 -16.78 -7.47
N GLY A 230 -4.79 -16.17 -8.11
CA GLY A 230 -3.39 -16.55 -8.04
C GLY A 230 -2.75 -16.36 -6.66
N PHE A 231 -1.47 -16.61 -6.58
CA PHE A 231 -0.71 -16.46 -5.33
C PHE A 231 -0.63 -14.99 -4.86
N THR A 232 -0.17 -14.78 -3.65
CA THR A 232 0.08 -13.43 -3.12
C THR A 232 1.52 -13.04 -3.43
N ALA A 233 1.73 -12.09 -4.34
CA ALA A 233 3.05 -11.63 -4.74
C ALA A 233 3.87 -11.06 -3.56
N PRO A 234 5.20 -11.09 -3.61
CA PRO A 234 6.07 -10.58 -2.55
C PRO A 234 5.75 -9.13 -2.16
N ALA A 235 5.89 -8.80 -0.87
CA ALA A 235 5.57 -7.46 -0.38
C ALA A 235 6.56 -6.39 -0.88
N CYS A 236 7.81 -6.77 -1.08
CA CYS A 236 8.91 -5.87 -1.44
C CYS A 236 8.72 -5.10 -2.76
N GLY A 237 7.90 -5.62 -3.69
CA GLY A 237 7.58 -4.90 -4.92
C GLY A 237 6.53 -3.80 -4.76
N LEU A 238 5.76 -3.80 -3.65
CA LEU A 238 4.61 -2.92 -3.47
C LEU A 238 4.94 -1.65 -2.69
N CYS A 239 4.55 -0.51 -3.24
CA CYS A 239 4.66 0.81 -2.62
C CYS A 239 3.34 1.59 -2.71
N LEU A 240 2.88 2.16 -1.59
CA LEU A 240 1.82 3.17 -1.59
C LEU A 240 2.44 4.52 -2.02
N GLU A 241 2.17 4.94 -3.25
CA GLU A 241 2.74 6.16 -3.82
C GLU A 241 2.01 7.42 -3.36
N LYS A 242 0.66 7.36 -3.27
CA LYS A 242 -0.15 8.54 -2.95
C LYS A 242 -1.52 8.16 -2.40
N VAL A 243 -2.01 8.97 -1.46
CA VAL A 243 -3.42 9.03 -1.05
C VAL A 243 -4.03 10.30 -1.61
N MET A 244 -5.20 10.20 -2.21
CA MET A 244 -5.93 11.31 -2.82
C MET A 244 -7.02 11.82 -1.87
N TYR A 245 -7.22 13.13 -1.86
CA TYR A 245 -8.24 13.87 -1.12
C TYR A 245 -8.86 14.90 -2.06
N GLU A 246 -10.08 15.33 -1.78
CA GLU A 246 -10.71 16.47 -2.45
C GLU A 246 -10.05 17.80 -2.04
#